data_d51dad42d237cb59ce3c035a134e4193
#
_entry.id   d51dad42d237cb59ce3c035a134e4193
#
_cell.length_a   1.000
_cell.length_b   1.000
_cell.length_c   1.000
_cell.angle_alpha   90.00
_cell.angle_beta   90.00
_cell.angle_gamma   90.00
#
_symmetry.space_group_name_H-M   'P 1'
#
loop_
_entity.id
_entity.type
_entity.pdbx_description
1 polymer ?
#
loop_
_entity_poly.entity_id
_entity_poly.type
_entity_poly.pdbx_seq_one_letter_code
_entity_poly.pdbx_strand_id
1 'polypeptide(L)' 'MSQGKRAWIYCAIDAPEDRNGALKSQFKQLIDYGEQMGFELVGSSSDVGTTPLWNRNGFRHFIEAVQKEQVDVLLIV' A
#
# COMPACT_ATOMS: atom_id res chain seq x y z
N MET A 1 3.84 0.35 -25.29
CA MET A 1 3.85 -0.17 -24.21
C MET A 1 3.60 0.71 -23.10
N SER A 2 2.84 0.36 -22.26
CA SER A 2 2.51 1.18 -21.21
C SER A 2 3.62 1.32 -20.31
N GLN A 3 3.81 2.44 -19.88
CA GLN A 3 4.84 2.67 -18.99
C GLN A 3 4.28 3.30 -17.79
N GLY A 4 3.21 2.76 -17.30
CA GLY A 4 2.65 3.25 -16.07
C GLY A 4 3.68 3.25 -14.97
N LYS A 5 3.53 4.16 -14.02
CA LYS A 5 4.43 4.22 -12.89
C LYS A 5 4.23 2.97 -12.02
N ARG A 6 5.30 2.58 -11.35
CA ARG A 6 5.27 1.42 -10.45
C ARG A 6 4.71 1.87 -9.11
N ALA A 7 3.62 1.26 -8.69
CA ALA A 7 2.89 1.65 -7.49
C ALA A 7 2.93 0.58 -6.42
N TRP A 8 3.05 1.01 -5.17
CA TRP A 8 2.96 0.14 -4.00
C TRP A 8 1.69 0.53 -3.27
N ILE A 9 0.93 -0.46 -2.81
CA ILE A 9 -0.29 -0.23 -2.05
C ILE A 9 -0.01 -0.44 -0.57
N TYR A 10 -0.37 0.53 0.25
CA TYR A 10 -0.25 0.41 1.68
C TYR A 10 -1.61 0.67 2.32
N CYS A 11 -2.07 -0.26 3.13
CA CYS A 11 -3.34 -0.16 3.85
C CYS A 11 -3.08 -0.25 5.34
N ALA A 12 -3.81 0.51 6.13
CA ALA A 12 -3.65 0.47 7.56
C ALA A 12 -4.95 0.82 8.26
N ILE A 13 -5.19 0.19 9.40
CA ILE A 13 -6.30 0.54 10.27
C ILE A 13 -5.78 0.76 11.67
N ASP A 14 -6.44 1.67 12.39
CA ASP A 14 -6.02 2.07 13.73
C ASP A 14 -6.78 1.25 14.76
N ALA A 15 -6.70 -0.07 14.63
CA ALA A 15 -7.42 -1.01 15.47
C ALA A 15 -6.56 -2.26 15.64
N PRO A 16 -6.76 -3.03 16.72
CA PRO A 16 -5.93 -4.21 16.98
C PRO A 16 -6.15 -5.34 15.97
N GLU A 17 -7.30 -5.36 15.29
CA GLU A 17 -7.56 -6.38 14.29
C GLU A 17 -8.56 -5.87 13.26
N ASP A 18 -8.59 -6.51 12.10
CA ASP A 18 -9.49 -6.12 11.02
C ASP A 18 -10.82 -6.87 11.14
N ARG A 19 -11.71 -6.39 11.98
CA ARG A 19 -12.98 -7.07 12.26
C ARG A 19 -14.00 -6.95 11.15
N ASN A 20 -13.98 -5.84 10.43
CA ASN A 20 -15.02 -5.55 9.44
C ASN A 20 -14.51 -5.60 8.02
N GLY A 21 -13.35 -6.16 7.80
CA GLY A 21 -12.77 -6.23 6.47
C GLY A 21 -12.33 -4.89 5.93
N ALA A 22 -12.00 -3.94 6.81
CA ALA A 22 -11.62 -2.60 6.39
C ALA A 22 -10.36 -2.60 5.55
N LEU A 23 -9.36 -3.42 5.91
CA LEU A 23 -8.14 -3.50 5.12
C LEU A 23 -8.42 -4.06 3.73
N LYS A 24 -9.27 -5.06 3.65
CA LYS A 24 -9.64 -5.65 2.37
C LYS A 24 -10.34 -4.65 1.47
N SER A 25 -11.25 -3.86 2.05
CA SER A 25 -11.96 -2.82 1.31
C SER A 25 -11.01 -1.73 0.83
N GLN A 26 -10.10 -1.27 1.68
CA GLN A 26 -9.10 -0.29 1.30
C GLN A 26 -8.24 -0.81 0.16
N PHE A 27 -7.81 -2.06 0.27
CA PHE A 27 -6.95 -2.67 -0.72
C PHE A 27 -7.63 -2.69 -2.08
N LYS A 28 -8.91 -3.12 -2.10
CA LYS A 28 -9.66 -3.15 -3.34
C LYS A 28 -9.82 -1.78 -3.97
N GLN A 29 -10.13 -0.76 -3.14
CA GLN A 29 -10.27 0.60 -3.62
C GLN A 29 -8.97 1.09 -4.26
N LEU A 30 -7.85 0.77 -3.65
CA LEU A 30 -6.56 1.22 -4.16
C LEU A 30 -6.16 0.47 -5.42
N ILE A 31 -6.48 -0.82 -5.52
CA ILE A 31 -6.26 -1.58 -6.75
C ILE A 31 -7.05 -0.96 -7.88
N ASP A 32 -8.35 -0.70 -7.65
CA ASP A 32 -9.21 -0.13 -8.67
C ASP A 32 -8.69 1.23 -9.12
N TYR A 33 -8.27 2.05 -8.19
CA TYR A 33 -7.71 3.36 -8.50
C TYR A 33 -6.43 3.22 -9.33
N GLY A 34 -5.54 2.32 -8.92
CA GLY A 34 -4.29 2.10 -9.65
C GLY A 34 -4.54 1.65 -11.08
N GLU A 35 -5.53 0.76 -11.26
CA GLU A 35 -5.88 0.30 -12.60
C GLU A 35 -6.45 1.44 -13.45
N GLN A 36 -7.30 2.27 -12.86
CA GLN A 36 -7.83 3.43 -13.58
C GLN A 36 -6.74 4.39 -14.02
N MET A 37 -5.72 4.57 -13.19
CA MET A 37 -4.64 5.49 -13.49
C MET A 37 -3.56 4.88 -14.37
N GLY A 38 -3.65 3.58 -14.65
CA GLY A 38 -2.66 2.90 -15.47
C GLY A 38 -1.36 2.61 -14.74
N PHE A 39 -1.39 2.56 -13.42
CA PHE A 39 -0.19 2.21 -12.65
C PHE A 39 0.08 0.73 -12.71
N GLU A 40 1.35 0.37 -12.62
CA GLU A 40 1.74 -1.03 -12.47
C GLU A 40 1.88 -1.33 -10.99
N LEU A 41 1.06 -2.24 -10.47
CA LEU A 41 1.09 -2.59 -9.05
C LEU A 41 2.21 -3.59 -8.81
N VAL A 42 3.25 -3.16 -8.12
CA VAL A 42 4.45 -3.98 -7.93
C VAL A 42 4.55 -4.61 -6.55
N GLY A 43 3.73 -4.17 -5.61
CA GLY A 43 3.72 -4.75 -4.28
C GLY A 43 2.70 -4.10 -3.39
N SER A 44 2.51 -4.69 -2.21
CA SER A 44 1.57 -4.17 -1.24
C SER A 44 1.97 -4.60 0.16
N SER A 45 1.50 -3.84 1.15
CA SER A 45 1.67 -4.22 2.55
C SER A 45 0.56 -3.60 3.37
N SER A 46 0.40 -4.07 4.60
CA SER A 46 -0.62 -3.53 5.48
C SER A 46 -0.18 -3.66 6.92
N ASP A 47 -0.81 -2.85 7.78
CA ASP A 47 -0.57 -2.89 9.21
C ASP A 47 -1.86 -2.65 9.97
N VAL A 48 -1.94 -3.19 11.19
CA VAL A 48 -3.04 -2.92 12.11
C VAL A 48 -2.45 -2.40 13.41
N GLY A 49 -3.20 -1.57 14.13
CA GLY A 49 -2.78 -1.06 15.42
C GLY A 49 -2.43 0.41 15.38
N THR A 50 -1.89 0.89 16.49
CA THR A 50 -1.62 2.30 16.70
C THR A 50 -0.14 2.67 16.68
N THR A 51 0.71 1.77 16.25
CA THR A 51 2.14 2.02 16.16
C THR A 51 2.42 3.18 15.21
N PRO A 52 3.35 4.07 15.53
CA PRO A 52 3.72 5.16 14.62
C PRO A 52 4.12 4.63 13.25
N LEU A 53 3.80 5.39 12.21
CA LEU A 53 3.95 4.95 10.83
C LEU A 53 5.35 4.39 10.52
N TRP A 54 6.39 5.11 10.91
CA TRP A 54 7.76 4.69 10.59
C TRP A 54 8.23 3.47 11.36
N ASN A 55 7.45 3.00 12.34
CA ASN A 55 7.76 1.79 13.08
C ASN A 55 6.90 0.61 12.64
N ARG A 56 6.03 0.80 11.65
CA ARG A 56 5.15 -0.25 11.16
C ARG A 56 5.88 -1.13 10.15
N ASN A 57 5.77 -2.44 10.34
CA ASN A 57 6.48 -3.39 9.47
C ASN A 57 6.08 -3.27 8.01
N GLY A 58 4.78 -3.11 7.74
CA GLY A 58 4.30 -2.98 6.36
C GLY A 58 4.82 -1.73 5.69
N PHE A 59 4.86 -0.61 6.42
CA PHE A 59 5.39 0.63 5.89
C PHE A 59 6.90 0.51 5.63
N ARG A 60 7.60 -0.20 6.50
CA ARG A 60 9.04 -0.41 6.32
C ARG A 60 9.34 -1.23 5.07
N HIS A 61 8.49 -2.19 4.72
CA HIS A 61 8.64 -2.93 3.46
C HIS A 61 8.54 -2.00 2.26
N PHE A 62 7.63 -1.03 2.31
CA PHE A 62 7.51 -0.02 1.28
C PHE A 62 8.80 0.80 1.18
N ILE A 63 9.34 1.23 2.32
CA ILE A 63 10.58 2.02 2.33
C ILE A 63 11.74 1.23 1.74
N GLU A 64 11.84 -0.07 2.04
CA GLU A 64 12.87 -0.92 1.46
C GLU A 64 12.75 -0.96 -0.07
N ALA A 65 11.52 -1.07 -0.58
CA ALA A 65 11.29 -1.09 -2.02
C ALA A 65 11.69 0.23 -2.66
N VAL A 66 11.43 1.34 -1.98
CA VAL A 66 11.85 2.66 -2.47
C VAL A 66 13.37 2.74 -2.53
N GLN A 67 14.06 2.26 -1.49
CA GLN A 67 15.51 2.29 -1.44
C GLN A 67 16.13 1.45 -2.55
N LYS A 68 15.43 0.42 -3.00
CA LYS A 68 15.89 -0.43 -4.11
C LYS A 68 15.41 0.10 -5.46
N GLU A 69 14.84 1.29 -5.49
CA GLU A 69 14.35 1.94 -6.70
C GLU A 69 13.32 1.10 -7.44
N GLN A 70 12.46 0.40 -6.70
CA GLN A 70 11.45 -0.49 -7.27
C GLN A 70 10.07 0.14 -7.34
N VAL A 71 9.88 1.31 -6.72
CA VAL A 71 8.57 1.94 -6.59
C VAL A 71 8.66 3.42 -6.93
N ASP A 72 7.66 3.91 -7.66
CA ASP A 72 7.56 5.32 -8.02
C ASP A 72 6.45 6.04 -7.25
N VAL A 73 5.41 5.33 -6.87
CA VAL A 73 4.19 5.92 -6.29
C VAL A 73 3.70 5.07 -5.13
N LEU A 74 3.26 5.73 -4.07
CA LEU A 74 2.60 5.05 -2.96
C LEU A 74 1.10 5.36 -3.02
N LEU A 75 0.27 4.33 -3.05
CA LEU A 75 -1.18 4.46 -2.97
C LEU A 75 -1.62 4.17 -1.54
N ILE A 76 -2.27 5.13 -0.92
CA ILE A 76 -2.68 5.04 0.47
C ILE A 76 -4.04 5.70 0.64
N VAL A 77 -4.82 5.19 1.56
CA VAL A 77 -6.13 5.77 1.88
C VAL A 77 -5.97 6.90 2.89
#